data_c7ba34ee973faeb6807338850ae0ec86
#
_entry.id   c7ba34ee973faeb6807338850ae0ec86
#
_cell.length_a   1.000
_cell.length_b   1.000
_cell.length_c   1.000
_cell.angle_alpha   90.00
_cell.angle_beta   90.00
_cell.angle_gamma   90.00
#
_symmetry.space_group_name_H-M   'P 1'
#
loop_
_entity.id
_entity.type
_entity.pdbx_description
1 polymer ?
#
loop_
_entity_poly.entity_id
_entity_poly.type
_entity_poly.pdbx_seq_one_letter_code
_entity_poly.pdbx_strand_id
1 'polypeptide(L)'
;MLKTNMRRLLTAAGSAIDLIRINTISNEMRDGRAVWVKRRRAGSHHIVQCANLFFRWAGNPVYVWGRVENWQQWEIYCFRLLNGDRFLAFADGPRAVCAERLPGTSLSDHLDEGSLSTGMLVAAAHEFKRVHNLWCPELDGLWSHGDPHMANFLYDEAANRARLIDFEVMHRKSLSPEERHADDLLVFLQDMVGRLSEEQWLPHALCFINAYGGAPGVVGALKGRLVIRPGMAARVWWAIRTRYMNSAVLKRRVDSLRRVLE
;
A
#
# COMPACT_ATOMS: atom_id res chain seq x y z
N MET A 1 9.38 31.53 9.67
CA MET A 1 10.00 30.68 10.71
C MET A 1 9.15 29.46 11.10
N LEU A 2 7.86 29.60 11.46
CA LEU A 2 7.02 28.43 11.84
C LEU A 2 6.90 27.36 10.73
N LYS A 3 6.73 27.76 9.47
CA LYS A 3 6.61 26.82 8.32
C LYS A 3 7.88 25.99 8.07
N THR A 4 9.06 26.57 8.29
CA THR A 4 10.36 25.90 8.10
C THR A 4 10.62 24.89 9.22
N ASN A 5 10.24 25.20 10.45
CA ASN A 5 10.37 24.29 11.59
C ASN A 5 9.40 23.11 11.50
N MET A 6 8.18 23.33 11.04
CA MET A 6 7.20 22.27 10.82
C MET A 6 7.63 21.31 9.69
N ARG A 7 8.22 21.83 8.61
CA ARG A 7 8.78 21.01 7.52
C ARG A 7 9.95 20.14 8.00
N ARG A 8 10.84 20.70 8.84
CA ARG A 8 11.94 19.95 9.46
C ARG A 8 11.45 18.86 10.43
N LEU A 9 10.43 19.17 11.24
CA LEU A 9 9.81 18.20 12.15
C LEU A 9 9.11 17.07 11.38
N LEU A 10 8.39 17.39 10.31
CA LEU A 10 7.72 16.41 9.45
C LEU A 10 8.73 15.55 8.68
N THR A 11 9.84 16.13 8.21
CA THR A 11 10.93 15.38 7.56
C THR A 11 11.63 14.46 8.58
N ALA A 12 11.88 14.94 9.80
CA ALA A 12 12.45 14.14 10.88
C ALA A 12 11.49 13.01 11.32
N ALA A 13 10.18 13.27 11.37
CA ALA A 13 9.18 12.24 11.66
C ALA A 13 9.09 11.20 10.53
N GLY A 14 9.18 11.60 9.27
CA GLY A 14 9.24 10.69 8.13
C GLY A 14 10.49 9.81 8.15
N SER A 15 11.66 10.42 8.36
CA SER A 15 12.91 9.69 8.53
C SER A 15 12.89 8.77 9.77
N ALA A 16 12.19 9.16 10.85
CA ALA A 16 12.01 8.31 12.02
C ALA A 16 11.08 7.12 11.73
N ILE A 17 10.04 7.29 10.90
CA ILE A 17 9.15 6.20 10.47
C ILE A 17 9.90 5.23 9.54
N ASP A 18 10.74 5.73 8.63
CA ASP A 18 11.62 4.89 7.81
C ASP A 18 12.70 4.17 8.63
N LEU A 19 13.18 4.76 9.72
CA LEU A 19 14.09 4.14 10.68
C LEU A 19 13.43 3.05 11.55
N ILE A 20 12.11 3.08 11.70
CA ILE A 20 11.35 2.10 12.48
C ILE A 20 10.95 0.91 11.56
N ARG A 21 11.90 0.33 10.85
CA ARG A 21 11.66 -0.91 10.09
C ARG A 21 11.36 -2.04 11.07
N ILE A 22 10.14 -2.52 11.02
CA ILE A 22 9.66 -3.66 11.82
C ILE A 22 10.35 -4.95 11.38
N ASN A 23 10.67 -5.04 10.08
CA ASN A 23 11.30 -6.21 9.47
C ASN A 23 12.64 -5.85 8.81
N THR A 24 13.51 -6.85 8.71
CA THR A 24 14.65 -6.85 7.80
C THR A 24 14.34 -7.76 6.61
N ILE A 25 14.83 -7.38 5.42
CA ILE A 25 14.63 -8.15 4.19
C ILE A 25 16.01 -8.47 3.63
N SER A 26 16.24 -9.75 3.30
CA SER A 26 17.43 -10.21 2.59
C SER A 26 17.04 -10.96 1.31
N ASN A 27 17.91 -10.88 0.31
CA ASN A 27 17.83 -11.69 -0.90
C ASN A 27 18.74 -12.90 -0.73
N GLU A 28 18.21 -14.09 -1.00
CA GLU A 28 18.93 -15.34 -0.88
C GLU A 28 18.66 -16.24 -2.11
N MET A 29 19.53 -17.22 -2.31
CA MET A 29 19.27 -18.32 -3.24
C MET A 29 19.00 -19.58 -2.42
N ARG A 30 17.87 -20.25 -2.63
CA ARG A 30 17.51 -21.51 -1.99
C ARG A 30 17.02 -22.50 -3.03
N ASP A 31 17.64 -23.65 -3.08
CA ASP A 31 17.31 -24.72 -4.04
C ASP A 31 17.23 -24.23 -5.48
N GLY A 32 18.16 -23.33 -5.87
CA GLY A 32 18.22 -22.75 -7.21
C GLY A 32 17.17 -21.65 -7.49
N ARG A 33 16.38 -21.25 -6.50
CA ARG A 33 15.37 -20.19 -6.62
C ARG A 33 15.81 -18.93 -5.88
N ALA A 34 15.61 -17.77 -6.49
CA ALA A 34 15.77 -16.50 -5.83
C ALA A 34 14.59 -16.27 -4.86
N VAL A 35 14.89 -16.00 -3.60
CA VAL A 35 13.89 -15.79 -2.55
C VAL A 35 14.15 -14.50 -1.79
N TRP A 36 13.08 -13.93 -1.25
CA TRP A 36 13.11 -12.91 -0.22
C TRP A 36 12.91 -13.56 1.14
N VAL A 37 13.79 -13.25 2.09
CA VAL A 37 13.60 -13.62 3.49
C VAL A 37 13.29 -12.35 4.28
N LYS A 38 12.06 -12.25 4.75
CA LYS A 38 11.55 -11.16 5.56
C LYS A 38 11.54 -11.60 7.02
N ARG A 39 12.36 -10.97 7.86
CA ARG A 39 12.55 -11.34 9.25
C ARG A 39 12.09 -10.23 10.19
N ARG A 40 11.17 -10.56 11.10
CA ARG A 40 10.69 -9.63 12.11
C ARG A 40 11.74 -9.40 13.20
N ARG A 41 12.06 -8.12 13.46
CA ARG A 41 13.06 -7.73 14.47
C ARG A 41 12.60 -8.07 15.89
N ALA A 42 13.57 -8.36 16.78
CA ALA A 42 13.29 -8.51 18.20
C ALA A 42 12.75 -7.18 18.78
N GLY A 43 11.78 -7.26 19.68
CA GLY A 43 11.18 -6.07 20.30
C GLY A 43 10.24 -5.27 19.40
N SER A 44 10.02 -5.67 18.13
CA SER A 44 9.13 -4.95 17.21
C SER A 44 7.67 -4.88 17.66
N HIS A 45 7.24 -5.69 18.61
CA HIS A 45 5.87 -5.69 19.11
C HIS A 45 5.47 -4.32 19.72
N HIS A 46 6.37 -3.64 20.42
CA HIS A 46 6.10 -2.29 20.95
C HIS A 46 5.90 -1.27 19.81
N ILE A 47 6.73 -1.36 18.76
CA ILE A 47 6.62 -0.52 17.57
C ILE A 47 5.27 -0.74 16.90
N VAL A 48 4.86 -2.01 16.75
CA VAL A 48 3.56 -2.37 16.17
C VAL A 48 2.41 -1.83 17.02
N GLN A 49 2.50 -1.90 18.35
CA GLN A 49 1.49 -1.32 19.24
C GLN A 49 1.35 0.20 19.04
N CYS A 50 2.50 0.91 19.02
CA CYS A 50 2.50 2.36 18.75
C CYS A 50 1.93 2.70 17.37
N ALA A 51 2.30 1.94 16.33
CA ALA A 51 1.77 2.11 14.99
C ALA A 51 0.25 1.90 14.94
N ASN A 52 -0.25 0.84 15.59
CA ASN A 52 -1.70 0.57 15.65
C ASN A 52 -2.47 1.64 16.43
N LEU A 53 -1.89 2.22 17.48
CA LEU A 53 -2.47 3.36 18.19
C LEU A 53 -2.51 4.60 17.29
N PHE A 54 -1.43 4.88 16.57
CA PHE A 54 -1.36 5.99 15.61
C PHE A 54 -2.39 5.81 14.49
N PHE A 55 -2.52 4.62 13.90
CA PHE A 55 -3.53 4.35 12.88
C PHE A 55 -4.94 4.62 13.39
N ARG A 56 -5.25 4.17 14.61
CA ARG A 56 -6.54 4.47 15.23
C ARG A 56 -6.78 5.96 15.42
N TRP A 57 -5.77 6.68 15.91
CA TRP A 57 -5.84 8.12 16.12
C TRP A 57 -5.97 8.88 14.79
N ALA A 58 -5.26 8.46 13.75
CA ALA A 58 -5.37 9.02 12.40
C ALA A 58 -6.70 8.68 11.69
N GLY A 59 -7.54 7.82 12.28
CA GLY A 59 -8.75 7.32 11.64
C GLY A 59 -8.48 6.36 10.48
N ASN A 60 -7.28 5.74 10.48
CA ASN A 60 -6.91 4.77 9.48
C ASN A 60 -7.54 3.39 9.82
N PRO A 61 -8.18 2.73 8.84
CA PRO A 61 -8.94 1.51 9.08
C PRO A 61 -8.09 0.23 9.11
N VAL A 62 -6.77 0.35 9.14
CA VAL A 62 -5.86 -0.80 9.10
C VAL A 62 -5.19 -1.09 10.44
N TYR A 63 -4.56 -2.24 10.52
CA TYR A 63 -3.67 -2.60 11.62
C TYR A 63 -2.53 -3.53 11.14
N VAL A 64 -1.46 -3.61 11.92
CA VAL A 64 -0.35 -4.54 11.75
C VAL A 64 -0.46 -5.64 12.81
N TRP A 65 -0.20 -6.88 12.43
CA TRP A 65 -0.20 -8.00 13.36
C TRP A 65 0.84 -7.84 14.48
N GLY A 66 0.39 -7.85 15.73
CA GLY A 66 1.29 -7.73 16.90
C GLY A 66 2.04 -9.03 17.20
N ARG A 67 1.38 -10.19 17.03
CA ARG A 67 2.00 -11.50 17.21
C ARG A 67 2.72 -11.92 15.95
N VAL A 68 3.93 -12.45 16.13
CA VAL A 68 4.79 -12.85 15.00
C VAL A 68 4.17 -14.00 14.21
N GLU A 69 3.59 -14.97 14.91
CA GLU A 69 2.96 -16.14 14.30
C GLU A 69 1.78 -15.75 13.39
N ASN A 70 0.94 -14.82 13.85
CA ASN A 70 -0.19 -14.33 13.06
C ASN A 70 0.29 -13.58 11.82
N TRP A 71 1.35 -12.76 11.97
CA TRP A 71 1.97 -12.07 10.84
C TRP A 71 2.54 -13.05 9.82
N GLN A 72 3.30 -14.09 10.26
CA GLN A 72 3.86 -15.10 9.37
C GLN A 72 2.75 -15.83 8.60
N GLN A 73 1.72 -16.28 9.31
CA GLN A 73 0.58 -16.98 8.69
C GLN A 73 -0.12 -16.09 7.67
N TRP A 74 -0.36 -14.82 8.01
CA TRP A 74 -1.02 -13.86 7.13
C TRP A 74 -0.19 -13.55 5.88
N GLU A 75 1.09 -13.27 6.04
CA GLU A 75 2.02 -13.00 4.93
C GLU A 75 2.06 -14.18 3.94
N ILE A 76 2.23 -15.41 4.47
CA ILE A 76 2.27 -16.63 3.66
C ILE A 76 0.91 -16.90 3.00
N TYR A 77 -0.17 -16.75 3.75
CA TYR A 77 -1.52 -16.93 3.24
C TYR A 77 -1.81 -15.98 2.07
N CYS A 78 -1.57 -14.67 2.25
CA CYS A 78 -1.79 -13.69 1.18
C CYS A 78 -0.92 -13.98 -0.04
N PHE A 79 0.38 -14.29 0.16
CA PHE A 79 1.26 -14.60 -0.95
C PHE A 79 0.74 -15.79 -1.78
N ARG A 80 0.30 -16.86 -1.11
CA ARG A 80 -0.27 -18.04 -1.78
C ARG A 80 -1.62 -17.76 -2.41
N LEU A 81 -2.50 -17.05 -1.73
CA LEU A 81 -3.81 -16.67 -2.27
C LEU A 81 -3.68 -15.90 -3.59
N LEU A 82 -2.72 -14.99 -3.68
CA LEU A 82 -2.57 -14.12 -4.85
C LEU A 82 -1.80 -14.81 -6.00
N ASN A 83 -0.83 -15.67 -5.68
CA ASN A 83 0.09 -16.24 -6.66
C ASN A 83 -0.11 -17.75 -6.90
N GLY A 84 -0.96 -18.42 -6.10
CA GLY A 84 -1.18 -19.86 -6.14
C GLY A 84 0.07 -20.65 -5.70
N ASP A 85 0.05 -21.95 -5.93
CA ASP A 85 1.13 -22.87 -5.54
C ASP A 85 2.34 -22.83 -6.51
N ARG A 86 2.27 -21.96 -7.53
CA ARG A 86 3.35 -21.82 -8.51
C ARG A 86 4.62 -21.21 -7.89
N PHE A 87 4.47 -20.37 -6.87
CA PHE A 87 5.55 -19.71 -6.17
C PHE A 87 5.59 -20.15 -4.71
N LEU A 88 6.79 -20.35 -4.18
CA LEU A 88 6.98 -20.80 -2.80
C LEU A 88 6.77 -19.66 -1.79
N ALA A 89 6.08 -19.98 -0.69
CA ALA A 89 6.08 -19.16 0.52
C ALA A 89 5.93 -20.06 1.75
N PHE A 90 6.78 -19.86 2.76
CA PHE A 90 6.77 -20.67 4.00
C PHE A 90 7.40 -19.92 5.17
N ALA A 91 7.13 -20.40 6.38
CA ALA A 91 7.78 -19.88 7.58
C ALA A 91 9.24 -20.36 7.66
N ASP A 92 10.17 -19.40 7.77
CA ASP A 92 11.61 -19.67 7.90
C ASP A 92 12.05 -19.46 9.35
N GLY A 93 11.76 -20.45 10.17
CA GLY A 93 11.96 -20.39 11.61
C GLY A 93 10.91 -19.49 12.32
N PRO A 94 11.12 -19.14 13.60
CA PRO A 94 10.08 -18.56 14.45
C PRO A 94 9.73 -17.11 14.13
N ARG A 95 10.51 -16.43 13.28
CA ARG A 95 10.35 -14.97 13.08
C ARG A 95 10.60 -14.52 11.65
N ALA A 96 10.64 -15.41 10.68
CA ALA A 96 10.87 -15.05 9.29
C ALA A 96 9.90 -15.76 8.35
N VAL A 97 9.61 -15.10 7.23
CA VAL A 97 8.90 -15.63 6.07
C VAL A 97 9.89 -15.67 4.91
N CYS A 98 9.98 -16.81 4.27
CA CYS A 98 10.68 -16.99 3.00
C CYS A 98 9.63 -17.03 1.89
N ALA A 99 9.78 -16.18 0.88
CA ALA A 99 8.92 -16.17 -0.29
C ALA A 99 9.76 -16.11 -1.57
N GLU A 100 9.36 -16.84 -2.59
CA GLU A 100 10.01 -16.80 -3.90
C GLU A 100 9.90 -15.40 -4.49
N ARG A 101 10.99 -14.93 -5.09
CA ARG A 101 11.02 -13.62 -5.73
C ARG A 101 10.14 -13.63 -6.97
N LEU A 102 9.08 -12.82 -6.93
CA LEU A 102 8.23 -12.61 -8.10
C LEU A 102 8.99 -11.83 -9.18
N PRO A 103 8.77 -12.12 -10.46
CA PRO A 103 9.38 -11.37 -11.54
C PRO A 103 8.81 -9.95 -11.62
N GLY A 104 9.64 -9.03 -12.10
CA GLY A 104 9.29 -7.65 -12.35
C GLY A 104 10.03 -6.66 -11.46
N THR A 105 9.84 -5.37 -11.78
CA THR A 105 10.37 -4.19 -11.08
C THR A 105 9.23 -3.42 -10.45
N SER A 106 9.46 -2.73 -9.34
CA SER A 106 8.37 -2.01 -8.69
C SER A 106 7.92 -0.80 -9.52
N LEU A 107 6.63 -0.45 -9.45
CA LEU A 107 6.12 0.77 -10.09
C LEU A 107 6.79 2.02 -9.50
N SER A 108 7.25 1.94 -8.26
CA SER A 108 8.03 3.01 -7.63
C SER A 108 9.38 3.21 -8.32
N ASP A 109 10.09 2.12 -8.63
CA ASP A 109 11.38 2.19 -9.32
C ASP A 109 11.18 2.70 -10.75
N HIS A 110 10.17 2.20 -11.46
CA HIS A 110 9.82 2.73 -12.79
C HIS A 110 9.51 4.23 -12.77
N LEU A 111 8.85 4.73 -11.72
CA LEU A 111 8.60 6.16 -11.57
C LEU A 111 9.90 6.93 -11.31
N ASP A 112 10.77 6.43 -10.44
CA ASP A 112 12.04 7.08 -10.09
C ASP A 112 13.01 7.10 -11.28
N GLU A 113 12.94 6.09 -12.16
CA GLU A 113 13.69 5.99 -13.42
C GLU A 113 13.06 6.77 -14.59
N GLY A 114 11.86 7.32 -14.40
CA GLY A 114 11.12 8.04 -15.45
C GLY A 114 10.52 7.14 -16.55
N SER A 115 10.44 5.82 -16.28
CA SER A 115 9.91 4.80 -17.21
C SER A 115 8.46 4.39 -16.95
N LEU A 116 7.81 4.96 -15.92
CA LEU A 116 6.42 4.65 -15.57
C LEU A 116 5.48 4.98 -16.73
N SER A 117 4.75 3.98 -17.23
CA SER A 117 3.80 4.11 -18.34
C SER A 117 2.35 3.93 -17.90
N THR A 118 1.42 4.40 -18.71
CA THR A 118 -0.02 4.16 -18.51
C THR A 118 -0.37 2.67 -18.59
N GLY A 119 0.35 1.88 -19.40
CA GLY A 119 0.18 0.43 -19.49
C GLY A 119 0.46 -0.27 -18.16
N MET A 120 1.49 0.16 -17.44
CA MET A 120 1.82 -0.35 -16.11
C MET A 120 0.72 -0.02 -15.08
N LEU A 121 0.14 1.19 -15.15
CA LEU A 121 -0.97 1.58 -14.29
C LEU A 121 -2.25 0.80 -14.59
N VAL A 122 -2.52 0.51 -15.85
CA VAL A 122 -3.63 -0.36 -16.29
C VAL A 122 -3.41 -1.79 -15.74
N ALA A 123 -2.20 -2.33 -15.86
CA ALA A 123 -1.87 -3.64 -15.30
C ALA A 123 -2.05 -3.69 -13.79
N ALA A 124 -1.65 -2.64 -13.06
CA ALA A 124 -1.87 -2.53 -11.61
C ALA A 124 -3.38 -2.46 -11.28
N ALA A 125 -4.16 -1.70 -12.03
CA ALA A 125 -5.61 -1.61 -11.86
C ALA A 125 -6.31 -2.96 -12.09
N HIS A 126 -5.89 -3.71 -13.11
CA HIS A 126 -6.41 -5.06 -13.39
C HIS A 126 -6.02 -6.04 -12.27
N GLU A 127 -4.80 -5.95 -11.74
CA GLU A 127 -4.39 -6.77 -10.59
C GLU A 127 -5.23 -6.43 -9.36
N PHE A 128 -5.46 -5.15 -9.04
CA PHE A 128 -6.39 -4.77 -7.98
C PHE A 128 -7.78 -5.37 -8.19
N LYS A 129 -8.34 -5.23 -9.39
CA LYS A 129 -9.65 -5.79 -9.70
C LYS A 129 -9.67 -7.30 -9.49
N ARG A 130 -8.62 -7.99 -9.92
CA ARG A 130 -8.48 -9.44 -9.75
C ARG A 130 -8.47 -9.85 -8.28
N VAL A 131 -7.61 -9.22 -7.47
CA VAL A 131 -7.43 -9.61 -6.07
C VAL A 131 -8.60 -9.19 -5.18
N HIS A 132 -9.25 -8.07 -5.48
CA HIS A 132 -10.46 -7.63 -4.79
C HIS A 132 -11.67 -8.54 -5.02
N ASN A 133 -11.60 -9.48 -5.97
CA ASN A 133 -12.63 -10.51 -6.17
C ASN A 133 -12.28 -11.85 -5.52
N LEU A 134 -11.15 -11.96 -4.81
CA LEU A 134 -10.78 -13.18 -4.10
C LEU A 134 -11.45 -13.23 -2.73
N TRP A 135 -12.04 -14.38 -2.40
CA TRP A 135 -12.58 -14.61 -1.06
C TRP A 135 -11.45 -14.80 -0.04
N CYS A 136 -11.59 -14.18 1.11
CA CYS A 136 -10.64 -14.24 2.22
C CYS A 136 -11.38 -14.57 3.53
N PRO A 137 -11.27 -15.80 4.04
CA PRO A 137 -11.91 -16.20 5.30
C PRO A 137 -11.51 -15.33 6.49
N GLU A 138 -10.25 -14.88 6.54
CA GLU A 138 -9.73 -14.03 7.61
C GLU A 138 -10.43 -12.66 7.66
N LEU A 139 -10.94 -12.18 6.51
CA LEU A 139 -11.71 -10.93 6.42
C LEU A 139 -13.23 -11.17 6.45
N ASP A 140 -13.66 -12.44 6.44
CA ASP A 140 -15.06 -12.83 6.25
C ASP A 140 -15.68 -12.10 5.04
N GLY A 141 -14.97 -12.13 3.91
CA GLY A 141 -15.38 -11.40 2.72
C GLY A 141 -14.29 -11.32 1.66
N LEU A 142 -14.42 -10.36 0.75
CA LEU A 142 -13.44 -10.16 -0.31
C LEU A 142 -12.10 -9.62 0.24
N TRP A 143 -11.02 -10.07 -0.35
CA TRP A 143 -9.66 -9.71 0.07
C TRP A 143 -9.35 -8.23 -0.17
N SER A 144 -8.45 -7.67 0.63
CA SER A 144 -7.91 -6.33 0.49
C SER A 144 -6.50 -6.24 1.07
N HIS A 145 -5.68 -5.31 0.59
CA HIS A 145 -4.26 -5.23 0.92
C HIS A 145 -3.98 -4.43 2.21
N GLY A 146 -4.53 -3.24 2.32
CA GLY A 146 -4.32 -2.31 3.43
C GLY A 146 -3.18 -1.31 3.25
N ASP A 147 -2.16 -1.60 2.43
CA ASP A 147 -1.04 -0.69 2.14
C ASP A 147 -0.48 -0.83 0.71
N PRO A 148 -1.30 -0.75 -0.33
CA PRO A 148 -0.87 -1.00 -1.70
C PRO A 148 -0.34 0.27 -2.39
N HIS A 149 0.78 0.82 -1.92
CA HIS A 149 1.47 1.91 -2.62
C HIS A 149 2.30 1.38 -3.81
N MET A 150 2.82 2.26 -4.67
CA MET A 150 3.50 1.88 -5.91
C MET A 150 4.69 0.94 -5.71
N ALA A 151 5.42 1.02 -4.59
CA ALA A 151 6.52 0.11 -4.33
C ALA A 151 6.07 -1.33 -4.00
N ASN A 152 4.78 -1.52 -3.66
CA ASN A 152 4.17 -2.83 -3.40
C ASN A 152 3.55 -3.47 -4.65
N PHE A 153 3.75 -2.88 -5.83
CA PHE A 153 3.41 -3.46 -7.13
C PHE A 153 4.66 -3.75 -7.93
N LEU A 154 4.87 -5.00 -8.28
CA LEU A 154 5.87 -5.42 -9.25
C LEU A 154 5.22 -5.53 -10.64
N TYR A 155 5.82 -4.88 -11.63
CA TYR A 155 5.41 -5.03 -13.03
C TYR A 155 6.38 -5.94 -13.77
N ASP A 156 5.85 -7.02 -14.30
CA ASP A 156 6.54 -8.01 -15.12
C ASP A 156 6.30 -7.65 -16.60
N GLU A 157 7.30 -7.06 -17.24
CA GLU A 157 7.20 -6.64 -18.65
C GLU A 157 6.97 -7.80 -19.59
N ALA A 158 7.61 -8.96 -19.32
CA ALA A 158 7.49 -10.14 -20.19
C ALA A 158 6.07 -10.73 -20.18
N ALA A 159 5.39 -10.65 -19.04
CA ALA A 159 4.02 -11.12 -18.88
C ALA A 159 2.97 -10.01 -19.06
N ASN A 160 3.39 -8.75 -19.22
CA ASN A 160 2.54 -7.56 -19.18
C ASN A 160 1.55 -7.59 -18.00
N ARG A 161 2.07 -7.86 -16.82
CA ARG A 161 1.26 -8.11 -15.62
C ARG A 161 1.86 -7.46 -14.38
N ALA A 162 1.00 -6.86 -13.56
CA ALA A 162 1.37 -6.43 -12.20
C ALA A 162 1.06 -7.52 -11.16
N ARG A 163 1.81 -7.52 -10.07
CA ARG A 163 1.59 -8.38 -8.89
C ARG A 163 1.81 -7.59 -7.61
N LEU A 164 1.00 -7.87 -6.61
CA LEU A 164 1.13 -7.27 -5.27
C LEU A 164 2.09 -8.07 -4.39
N ILE A 165 2.82 -7.33 -3.55
CA ILE A 165 3.75 -7.84 -2.53
C ILE A 165 3.56 -7.09 -1.22
N ASP A 166 4.17 -7.58 -0.14
CA ASP A 166 4.24 -6.93 1.18
C ASP A 166 2.90 -6.85 1.92
N PHE A 167 2.51 -7.96 2.54
CA PHE A 167 1.20 -8.15 3.19
C PHE A 167 1.25 -7.94 4.72
N GLU A 168 2.04 -6.96 5.21
CA GLU A 168 2.18 -6.72 6.67
C GLU A 168 0.94 -6.12 7.32
N VAL A 169 0.15 -5.44 6.53
CA VAL A 169 -0.99 -4.63 6.97
C VAL A 169 -2.29 -5.33 6.62
N MET A 170 -3.28 -5.21 7.47
CA MET A 170 -4.61 -5.79 7.24
C MET A 170 -5.70 -4.77 7.59
N HIS A 171 -6.75 -4.72 6.81
CA HIS A 171 -7.95 -3.96 7.15
C HIS A 171 -8.70 -4.56 8.34
N ARG A 172 -9.39 -3.71 9.08
CA ARG A 172 -10.30 -4.15 10.14
C ARG A 172 -11.52 -4.84 9.53
N LYS A 173 -11.95 -5.95 10.12
CA LYS A 173 -13.12 -6.73 9.69
C LYS A 173 -14.44 -5.96 9.75
N SER A 174 -14.49 -4.87 10.54
CA SER A 174 -15.69 -4.03 10.67
C SER A 174 -16.02 -3.19 9.43
N LEU A 175 -15.12 -3.13 8.45
CA LEU A 175 -15.34 -2.44 7.19
C LEU A 175 -16.01 -3.36 6.17
N SER A 176 -16.90 -2.82 5.37
CA SER A 176 -17.43 -3.54 4.20
C SER A 176 -16.33 -3.79 3.16
N PRO A 177 -16.48 -4.76 2.25
CA PRO A 177 -15.54 -4.96 1.16
C PRO A 177 -15.33 -3.68 0.33
N GLU A 178 -16.39 -2.93 0.02
CA GLU A 178 -16.32 -1.68 -0.74
C GLU A 178 -15.49 -0.62 -0.03
N GLU A 179 -15.62 -0.51 1.30
CA GLU A 179 -14.83 0.43 2.10
C GLU A 179 -13.35 0.04 2.12
N ARG A 180 -13.03 -1.26 2.21
CA ARG A 180 -11.65 -1.76 2.17
C ARG A 180 -11.01 -1.54 0.80
N HIS A 181 -11.73 -1.87 -0.28
CA HIS A 181 -11.27 -1.66 -1.65
C HIS A 181 -11.08 -0.16 -1.95
N ALA A 182 -11.98 0.69 -1.49
CA ALA A 182 -11.84 2.13 -1.62
C ALA A 182 -10.62 2.68 -0.86
N ASP A 183 -10.29 2.09 0.30
CA ASP A 183 -9.08 2.46 1.04
C ASP A 183 -7.80 2.03 0.30
N ASP A 184 -7.76 0.84 -0.27
CA ASP A 184 -6.66 0.38 -1.11
C ASP A 184 -6.44 1.30 -2.32
N LEU A 185 -7.51 1.66 -3.03
CA LEU A 185 -7.42 2.62 -4.13
C LEU A 185 -6.92 3.98 -3.65
N LEU A 186 -7.39 4.45 -2.49
CA LEU A 186 -6.95 5.72 -1.92
C LEU A 186 -5.45 5.72 -1.63
N VAL A 187 -4.91 4.65 -1.03
CA VAL A 187 -3.48 4.52 -0.73
C VAL A 187 -2.65 4.63 -2.01
N PHE A 188 -3.03 3.92 -3.06
CA PHE A 188 -2.36 3.98 -4.35
C PHE A 188 -2.43 5.39 -4.97
N LEU A 189 -3.61 6.00 -4.94
CA LEU A 189 -3.81 7.36 -5.46
C LEU A 189 -3.06 8.42 -4.66
N GLN A 190 -2.93 8.27 -3.34
CA GLN A 190 -2.13 9.17 -2.50
C GLN A 190 -0.66 9.16 -2.90
N ASP A 191 -0.10 7.99 -3.22
CA ASP A 191 1.28 7.88 -3.69
C ASP A 191 1.45 8.57 -5.06
N MET A 192 0.51 8.37 -5.99
CA MET A 192 0.49 9.09 -7.28
C MET A 192 0.39 10.60 -7.10
N VAL A 193 -0.56 11.06 -6.27
CA VAL A 193 -0.75 12.50 -5.96
C VAL A 193 0.53 13.10 -5.36
N GLY A 194 1.25 12.35 -4.54
CA GLY A 194 2.46 12.82 -3.86
C GLY A 194 3.72 12.86 -4.72
N ARG A 195 3.77 12.09 -5.82
CA ARG A 195 5.01 11.84 -6.58
C ARG A 195 4.98 12.33 -8.02
N LEU A 196 3.84 12.30 -8.69
CA LEU A 196 3.71 12.69 -10.09
C LEU A 196 3.69 14.21 -10.25
N SER A 197 4.15 14.70 -11.41
CA SER A 197 4.10 16.13 -11.76
C SER A 197 2.65 16.64 -11.86
N GLU A 198 2.49 17.97 -11.97
CA GLU A 198 1.15 18.59 -12.08
C GLU A 198 0.43 18.14 -13.36
N GLU A 199 1.16 17.93 -14.42
CA GLU A 199 0.63 17.52 -15.72
C GLU A 199 0.27 16.02 -15.77
N GLN A 200 0.98 15.20 -14.99
CA GLN A 200 0.88 13.73 -15.06
C GLN A 200 -0.13 13.14 -14.09
N TRP A 201 -0.22 13.67 -12.86
CA TRP A 201 -0.91 12.98 -11.77
C TRP A 201 -2.38 12.70 -12.05
N LEU A 202 -3.14 13.67 -12.58
CA LEU A 202 -4.58 13.51 -12.82
C LEU A 202 -4.89 12.56 -13.99
N PRO A 203 -4.26 12.71 -15.18
CA PRO A 203 -4.43 11.74 -16.26
C PRO A 203 -4.09 10.31 -15.85
N HIS A 204 -3.01 10.11 -15.09
CA HIS A 204 -2.60 8.78 -14.62
C HIS A 204 -3.59 8.22 -13.59
N ALA A 205 -4.07 9.04 -12.66
CA ALA A 205 -5.08 8.64 -11.67
C ALA A 205 -6.38 8.22 -12.36
N LEU A 206 -6.83 8.97 -13.36
CA LEU A 206 -8.03 8.64 -14.12
C LEU A 206 -7.85 7.38 -14.97
N CYS A 207 -6.69 7.21 -15.62
CA CYS A 207 -6.36 5.99 -16.36
C CYS A 207 -6.46 4.76 -15.44
N PHE A 208 -5.86 4.83 -14.25
CA PHE A 208 -5.90 3.77 -13.25
C PHE A 208 -7.34 3.46 -12.78
N ILE A 209 -8.11 4.50 -12.38
CA ILE A 209 -9.48 4.31 -11.88
C ILE A 209 -10.39 3.72 -12.97
N ASN A 210 -10.29 4.21 -14.20
CA ASN A 210 -11.07 3.72 -15.33
C ASN A 210 -10.74 2.25 -15.66
N ALA A 211 -9.44 1.89 -15.63
CA ALA A 211 -9.02 0.51 -15.85
C ALA A 211 -9.45 -0.43 -14.70
N TYR A 212 -9.46 0.04 -13.48
CA TYR A 212 -10.01 -0.71 -12.35
C TYR A 212 -11.50 -1.00 -12.57
N GLY A 213 -12.27 -0.04 -13.12
CA GLY A 213 -13.68 -0.22 -13.47
C GLY A 213 -14.52 -0.65 -12.27
N GLY A 214 -14.33 0.04 -11.14
CA GLY A 214 -14.91 -0.32 -9.86
C GLY A 214 -16.44 -0.29 -9.82
N ALA A 215 -17.01 -1.16 -9.01
CA ALA A 215 -18.42 -1.12 -8.69
C ALA A 215 -18.81 0.26 -8.12
N PRO A 216 -20.03 0.77 -8.38
CA PRO A 216 -20.48 2.08 -7.90
C PRO A 216 -20.29 2.28 -6.41
N GLY A 217 -20.45 1.22 -5.59
CA GLY A 217 -20.21 1.25 -4.14
C GLY A 217 -18.76 1.58 -3.77
N VAL A 218 -17.77 1.02 -4.49
CA VAL A 218 -16.34 1.30 -4.26
C VAL A 218 -16.00 2.73 -4.64
N VAL A 219 -16.50 3.23 -5.78
CA VAL A 219 -16.28 4.62 -6.21
C VAL A 219 -16.93 5.59 -5.23
N GLY A 220 -18.16 5.31 -4.78
CA GLY A 220 -18.85 6.12 -3.77
C GLY A 220 -18.08 6.17 -2.44
N ALA A 221 -17.57 5.03 -1.95
CA ALA A 221 -16.76 4.95 -0.76
C ALA A 221 -15.42 5.70 -0.92
N LEU A 222 -14.78 5.60 -2.11
CA LEU A 222 -13.55 6.34 -2.43
C LEU A 222 -13.77 7.86 -2.39
N LYS A 223 -14.86 8.37 -2.98
CA LYS A 223 -15.22 9.79 -2.90
C LYS A 223 -15.35 10.26 -1.45
N GLY A 224 -15.99 9.49 -0.61
CA GLY A 224 -16.14 9.78 0.82
C GLY A 224 -14.80 9.83 1.57
N ARG A 225 -13.78 9.14 1.07
CA ARG A 225 -12.41 9.10 1.64
C ARG A 225 -11.48 10.16 1.07
N LEU A 226 -11.77 10.73 -0.10
CA LEU A 226 -11.04 11.84 -0.71
C LEU A 226 -11.34 13.16 0.02
N VAL A 227 -11.19 13.14 1.34
CA VAL A 227 -11.35 14.28 2.22
C VAL A 227 -10.24 14.27 3.27
N ILE A 228 -9.46 15.35 3.33
CA ILE A 228 -8.47 15.52 4.40
C ILE A 228 -9.23 15.86 5.68
N ARG A 229 -9.44 14.85 6.52
CA ARG A 229 -10.16 15.01 7.78
C ARG A 229 -9.49 16.06 8.67
N PRO A 230 -10.23 16.84 9.48
CA PRO A 230 -9.66 17.70 10.49
C PRO A 230 -8.94 16.87 11.56
N GLY A 231 -7.89 17.46 12.15
CA GLY A 231 -7.08 16.82 13.20
C GLY A 231 -5.62 16.62 12.79
N MET A 232 -4.74 16.65 13.77
CA MET A 232 -3.30 16.60 13.55
C MET A 232 -2.85 15.23 13.00
N ALA A 233 -3.36 14.13 13.56
CA ALA A 233 -2.99 12.80 13.13
C ALA A 233 -3.38 12.50 11.68
N ALA A 234 -4.59 12.90 11.26
CA ALA A 234 -5.05 12.75 9.89
C ALA A 234 -4.18 13.58 8.92
N ARG A 235 -3.81 14.81 9.29
CA ARG A 235 -2.91 15.66 8.49
C ARG A 235 -1.51 15.07 8.39
N VAL A 236 -0.96 14.54 9.49
CA VAL A 236 0.33 13.85 9.50
C VAL A 236 0.27 12.61 8.60
N TRP A 237 -0.79 11.81 8.70
CA TRP A 237 -0.98 10.65 7.85
C TRP A 237 -1.00 11.01 6.35
N TRP A 238 -1.79 12.00 5.96
CA TRP A 238 -1.82 12.48 4.58
C TRP A 238 -0.45 13.02 4.14
N ALA A 239 0.24 13.77 4.99
CA ALA A 239 1.57 14.30 4.69
C ALA A 239 2.59 13.18 4.44
N ILE A 240 2.59 12.12 5.25
CA ILE A 240 3.44 10.94 5.05
C ILE A 240 3.12 10.28 3.71
N ARG A 241 1.85 9.99 3.44
CA ARG A 241 1.40 9.31 2.22
C ARG A 241 1.67 10.11 0.95
N THR A 242 1.63 11.42 1.02
CA THR A 242 1.90 12.31 -0.13
C THR A 242 3.29 12.94 -0.08
N ARG A 243 4.23 12.29 0.61
CA ARG A 243 5.64 12.70 0.72
C ARG A 243 5.83 14.17 1.08
N TYR A 244 5.05 14.63 2.06
CA TYR A 244 5.12 16.00 2.58
C TYR A 244 4.85 17.10 1.54
N MET A 245 4.00 16.79 0.57
CA MET A 245 3.52 17.79 -0.40
C MET A 245 2.97 19.04 0.29
N ASN A 246 3.12 20.19 -0.34
CA ASN A 246 2.51 21.43 0.15
C ASN A 246 1.00 21.26 0.33
N SER A 247 0.47 21.65 1.48
CA SER A 247 -0.93 21.42 1.86
C SER A 247 -1.95 22.10 0.92
N ALA A 248 -1.62 23.24 0.31
CA ALA A 248 -2.49 23.92 -0.64
C ALA A 248 -2.52 23.16 -1.98
N VAL A 249 -1.36 22.65 -2.43
CA VAL A 249 -1.25 21.80 -3.63
C VAL A 249 -2.00 20.50 -3.43
N LEU A 250 -1.76 19.85 -2.28
CA LEU A 250 -2.44 18.60 -1.92
C LEU A 250 -3.96 18.78 -1.93
N LYS A 251 -4.46 19.84 -1.26
CA LYS A 251 -5.91 20.11 -1.22
C LYS A 251 -6.47 20.30 -2.64
N ARG A 252 -5.80 21.11 -3.47
CA ARG A 252 -6.22 21.33 -4.86
C ARG A 252 -6.29 20.02 -5.66
N ARG A 253 -5.26 19.16 -5.54
CA ARG A 253 -5.23 17.86 -6.23
C ARG A 253 -6.35 16.93 -5.76
N VAL A 254 -6.55 16.80 -4.45
CA VAL A 254 -7.62 15.98 -3.88
C VAL A 254 -9.00 16.49 -4.32
N ASP A 255 -9.24 17.81 -4.26
CA ASP A 255 -10.50 18.43 -4.69
C ASP A 255 -10.72 18.24 -6.22
N SER A 256 -9.66 18.26 -7.03
CA SER A 256 -9.74 18.00 -8.48
C SER A 256 -10.12 16.55 -8.76
N LEU A 257 -9.47 15.59 -8.11
CA LEU A 257 -9.80 14.17 -8.26
C LEU A 257 -11.24 13.87 -7.84
N ARG A 258 -11.68 14.44 -6.72
CA ARG A 258 -13.05 14.26 -6.23
C ARG A 258 -14.10 14.76 -7.23
N ARG A 259 -13.89 15.95 -7.85
CA ARG A 259 -14.79 16.52 -8.84
C ARG A 259 -14.92 15.66 -10.10
N VAL A 260 -13.82 15.01 -10.53
CA VAL A 260 -13.85 14.18 -11.76
C VAL A 260 -14.55 12.83 -11.50
N LEU A 261 -14.68 12.44 -10.24
CA LEU A 261 -15.41 11.23 -9.84
C LEU A 261 -16.91 11.51 -9.57
N GLU A 262 -17.33 12.77 -9.60
CA GLU A 262 -18.74 13.16 -9.51
C GLU A 262 -19.51 12.87 -10.81
#